data_59023413d32667c7d78a98cb7370ebf4
#
_entry.id   59023413d32667c7d78a98cb7370ebf4
#
_cell.length_a   1.000
_cell.length_b   1.000
_cell.length_c   1.000
_cell.angle_alpha   90.00
_cell.angle_beta   90.00
_cell.angle_gamma   90.00
#
_symmetry.space_group_name_H-M   'P 1'
#
loop_
_entity.id
_entity.type
_entity.pdbx_description
1 polymer ?
#
loop_
_entity_poly.entity_id
_entity_poly.type
_entity_poly.pdbx_seq_one_letter_code
_entity_poly.pdbx_strand_id
1 'polypeptide(L)'
;EEPDMILFTGDLVNNQASEVEPYLDTLRQLHASDGIYSIWGNHDYCEYGNNHSIGALKRNRRMLYGYQESLGWHQLMNEHHVVSHGMASIAVIGVENPGQPPFTNRSNLKKAMKGLNPDMFKILLSHDPHHWRREVVGKKIQLTLAGHTHAGQLKIGKWTPARMAFKEWGGAYRIGEQMLY
;
A
#
# COMPACT_ATOMS: atom_id res chain seq x y z
N GLU A 1 -12.41 -12.30 13.41
CA GLU A 1 -13.04 -11.02 13.06
C GLU A 1 -13.62 -11.12 11.65
N GLU A 2 -14.74 -10.46 11.40
CA GLU A 2 -15.37 -10.35 10.07
C GLU A 2 -15.34 -8.87 9.65
N PRO A 3 -14.21 -8.38 9.09
CA PRO A 3 -14.12 -7.00 8.64
C PRO A 3 -14.92 -6.79 7.36
N ASP A 4 -15.50 -5.60 7.18
CA ASP A 4 -16.14 -5.24 5.92
C ASP A 4 -15.11 -5.05 4.80
N MET A 5 -13.93 -4.57 5.11
CA MET A 5 -12.86 -4.30 4.14
C MET A 5 -11.49 -4.65 4.70
N ILE A 6 -10.60 -5.22 3.87
CA ILE A 6 -9.20 -5.44 4.20
C ILE A 6 -8.34 -4.57 3.28
N LEU A 7 -7.42 -3.79 3.88
CA LEU A 7 -6.54 -2.87 3.18
C LEU A 7 -5.08 -3.27 3.42
N PHE A 8 -4.40 -3.74 2.38
CA PHE A 8 -3.02 -4.21 2.45
C PHE A 8 -2.05 -3.18 1.84
N THR A 9 -1.09 -2.72 2.63
CA THR A 9 -0.23 -1.58 2.28
C THR A 9 1.13 -1.95 1.67
N GLY A 10 1.25 -3.16 1.12
CA GLY A 10 2.45 -3.59 0.38
C GLY A 10 3.46 -4.39 1.20
N ASP A 11 4.54 -4.79 0.52
CA ASP A 11 5.60 -5.68 1.02
C ASP A 11 5.08 -7.07 1.43
N LEU A 12 4.39 -7.73 0.50
CA LEU A 12 3.94 -9.11 0.66
C LEU A 12 5.10 -10.11 0.63
N VAL A 13 6.19 -9.76 -0.05
CA VAL A 13 7.42 -10.55 -0.16
C VAL A 13 8.64 -9.72 0.23
N ASN A 14 9.77 -10.40 0.50
CA ASN A 14 11.06 -9.73 0.72
C ASN A 14 11.86 -9.59 -0.58
N ASN A 15 11.97 -10.68 -1.37
CA ASN A 15 12.87 -10.71 -2.51
C ASN A 15 12.28 -11.37 -3.76
N GLN A 16 11.32 -12.29 -3.61
CA GLN A 16 10.79 -13.04 -4.74
C GLN A 16 9.37 -13.57 -4.51
N ALA A 17 8.63 -13.68 -5.60
CA ALA A 17 7.21 -14.04 -5.56
C ALA A 17 6.92 -15.41 -4.93
N SER A 18 7.83 -16.40 -5.08
CA SER A 18 7.67 -17.74 -4.50
C SER A 18 7.60 -17.74 -2.97
N GLU A 19 8.01 -16.67 -2.29
CA GLU A 19 7.88 -16.55 -0.84
C GLU A 19 6.41 -16.56 -0.37
N VAL A 20 5.46 -16.24 -1.25
CA VAL A 20 4.01 -16.29 -0.94
C VAL A 20 3.45 -17.72 -0.99
N GLU A 21 4.04 -18.60 -1.79
CA GLU A 21 3.48 -19.93 -2.10
C GLU A 21 3.10 -20.75 -0.84
N PRO A 22 3.96 -20.83 0.20
CA PRO A 22 3.62 -21.60 1.40
C PRO A 22 2.42 -21.02 2.19
N TYR A 23 2.04 -19.77 1.93
CA TYR A 23 1.01 -19.04 2.67
C TYR A 23 -0.29 -18.87 1.89
N LEU A 24 -0.37 -19.29 0.62
CA LEU A 24 -1.54 -19.10 -0.23
C LEU A 24 -2.83 -19.64 0.40
N ASP A 25 -2.77 -20.83 1.02
CA ASP A 25 -3.96 -21.42 1.65
C ASP A 25 -4.41 -20.67 2.90
N THR A 26 -3.48 -20.05 3.63
CA THR A 26 -3.80 -19.18 4.76
C THR A 26 -4.39 -17.85 4.27
N LEU A 27 -3.79 -17.26 3.23
CA LEU A 27 -4.27 -15.99 2.66
C LEU A 27 -5.64 -16.12 2.01
N ARG A 28 -6.00 -17.31 1.46
CA ARG A 28 -7.36 -17.58 0.95
C ARG A 28 -8.46 -17.55 2.00
N GLN A 29 -8.08 -17.66 3.29
CA GLN A 29 -9.06 -17.58 4.38
C GLN A 29 -9.43 -16.15 4.75
N LEU A 30 -8.74 -15.16 4.19
CA LEU A 30 -9.11 -13.75 4.37
C LEU A 30 -10.37 -13.44 3.58
N HIS A 31 -11.39 -12.93 4.28
CA HIS A 31 -12.67 -12.53 3.69
C HIS A 31 -13.06 -11.13 4.18
N ALA A 32 -13.63 -10.35 3.28
CA ALA A 32 -14.23 -9.05 3.59
C ALA A 32 -15.37 -8.79 2.61
N SER A 33 -16.52 -8.36 3.11
CA SER A 33 -17.74 -8.16 2.30
C SER A 33 -17.57 -7.12 1.20
N ASP A 34 -16.77 -6.09 1.46
CA ASP A 34 -16.45 -4.99 0.52
C ASP A 34 -15.15 -5.22 -0.26
N GLY A 35 -14.52 -6.37 -0.03
CA GLY A 35 -13.32 -6.79 -0.74
C GLY A 35 -12.00 -6.53 -0.03
N ILE A 36 -10.95 -7.04 -0.64
CA ILE A 36 -9.56 -6.90 -0.19
C ILE A 36 -8.82 -6.07 -1.22
N TYR A 37 -8.26 -4.94 -0.80
CA TYR A 37 -7.53 -4.02 -1.66
C TYR A 37 -6.06 -4.00 -1.28
N SER A 38 -5.18 -4.10 -2.27
CA SER A 38 -3.73 -4.14 -2.06
C SER A 38 -3.00 -3.14 -2.95
N ILE A 39 -1.85 -2.72 -2.48
CA ILE A 39 -0.84 -2.02 -3.26
C ILE A 39 0.49 -2.77 -3.15
N TRP A 40 1.46 -2.38 -3.95
CA TRP A 40 2.81 -2.89 -3.86
C TRP A 40 3.72 -1.94 -3.08
N GLY A 41 4.51 -2.52 -2.17
CA GLY A 41 5.65 -1.84 -1.55
C GLY A 41 6.92 -2.01 -2.38
N ASN A 42 8.05 -1.56 -1.87
CA ASN A 42 9.32 -1.62 -2.60
C ASN A 42 9.84 -3.05 -2.79
N HIS A 43 9.59 -3.95 -1.84
CA HIS A 43 10.01 -5.36 -1.92
C HIS A 43 9.21 -6.15 -2.96
N ASP A 44 7.96 -5.82 -3.21
CA ASP A 44 7.09 -6.52 -4.16
C ASP A 44 7.58 -6.40 -5.63
N TYR A 45 8.44 -5.44 -5.92
CA TYR A 45 9.10 -5.33 -7.25
C TYR A 45 10.23 -6.34 -7.43
N CYS A 46 10.60 -7.10 -6.37
CA CYS A 46 11.62 -8.16 -6.38
C CYS A 46 13.02 -7.67 -6.80
N GLU A 47 13.36 -6.41 -6.50
CA GLU A 47 14.62 -5.77 -6.91
C GLU A 47 15.76 -5.97 -5.91
N TYR A 48 15.52 -6.57 -4.72
CA TYR A 48 16.51 -6.73 -3.65
C TYR A 48 17.19 -8.11 -3.61
N GLY A 49 16.72 -9.08 -4.37
CA GLY A 49 17.29 -10.42 -4.42
C GLY A 49 18.56 -10.52 -5.29
N ASN A 50 19.14 -11.71 -5.33
CA ASN A 50 20.38 -11.98 -6.10
C ASN A 50 20.18 -12.12 -7.61
N ASN A 51 18.96 -12.18 -8.10
CA ASN A 51 18.66 -12.39 -9.52
C ASN A 51 18.02 -11.14 -10.14
N HIS A 52 18.87 -10.24 -10.58
CA HIS A 52 18.50 -8.96 -11.17
C HIS A 52 18.33 -8.96 -12.70
N SER A 53 18.31 -10.13 -13.35
CA SER A 53 18.05 -10.14 -14.79
C SER A 53 16.64 -9.60 -15.07
N ILE A 54 16.51 -8.80 -16.12
CA ILE A 54 15.23 -8.20 -16.53
C ILE A 54 14.14 -9.27 -16.69
N GLY A 55 14.51 -10.43 -17.24
CA GLY A 55 13.59 -11.56 -17.39
C GLY A 55 13.12 -12.15 -16.07
N ALA A 56 14.03 -12.30 -15.09
CA ALA A 56 13.67 -12.81 -13.76
C ALA A 56 12.76 -11.82 -13.01
N LEU A 57 13.08 -10.54 -13.02
CA LEU A 57 12.24 -9.51 -12.41
C LEU A 57 10.83 -9.49 -13.02
N LYS A 58 10.71 -9.55 -14.35
CA LYS A 58 9.40 -9.61 -15.03
C LYS A 58 8.61 -10.87 -14.66
N ARG A 59 9.27 -12.04 -14.54
CA ARG A 59 8.59 -13.28 -14.10
C ARG A 59 8.10 -13.16 -12.68
N ASN A 60 8.94 -12.74 -11.73
CA ASN A 60 8.57 -12.56 -10.33
C ASN A 60 7.36 -11.63 -10.17
N ARG A 61 7.39 -10.47 -10.81
CA ARG A 61 6.28 -9.51 -10.75
C ARG A 61 4.98 -10.09 -11.33
N ARG A 62 5.06 -10.82 -12.45
CA ARG A 62 3.89 -11.50 -13.02
C ARG A 62 3.35 -12.58 -12.08
N MET A 63 4.23 -13.35 -11.44
CA MET A 63 3.83 -14.38 -10.48
C MET A 63 3.16 -13.76 -9.26
N LEU A 64 3.78 -12.73 -8.66
CA LEU A 64 3.22 -12.04 -7.49
C LEU A 64 1.85 -11.42 -7.80
N TYR A 65 1.73 -10.78 -8.96
CA TYR A 65 0.46 -10.24 -9.44
C TYR A 65 -0.59 -11.35 -9.56
N GLY A 66 -0.24 -12.47 -10.19
CA GLY A 66 -1.13 -13.62 -10.36
C GLY A 66 -1.53 -14.29 -9.06
N TYR A 67 -0.66 -14.35 -8.06
CA TYR A 67 -1.01 -14.86 -6.73
C TYR A 67 -2.07 -13.99 -6.06
N GLN A 68 -1.90 -12.67 -6.02
CA GLN A 68 -2.89 -11.76 -5.44
C GLN A 68 -4.22 -11.81 -6.22
N GLU A 69 -4.17 -11.89 -7.55
CA GLU A 69 -5.36 -12.07 -8.39
C GLU A 69 -6.09 -13.38 -8.07
N SER A 70 -5.34 -14.51 -7.91
CA SER A 70 -5.91 -15.82 -7.54
C SER A 70 -6.50 -15.85 -6.13
N LEU A 71 -6.10 -14.94 -5.26
CA LEU A 71 -6.66 -14.71 -3.94
C LEU A 71 -7.90 -13.80 -3.95
N GLY A 72 -8.28 -13.27 -5.11
CA GLY A 72 -9.39 -12.33 -5.25
C GLY A 72 -9.09 -10.92 -4.76
N TRP A 73 -7.81 -10.55 -4.61
CA TRP A 73 -7.43 -9.22 -4.16
C TRP A 73 -7.46 -8.19 -5.30
N HIS A 74 -8.02 -7.01 -5.03
CA HIS A 74 -8.00 -5.87 -5.95
C HIS A 74 -6.69 -5.11 -5.81
N GLN A 75 -5.77 -5.30 -6.78
CA GLN A 75 -4.48 -4.62 -6.80
C GLN A 75 -4.62 -3.23 -7.42
N LEU A 76 -4.43 -2.19 -6.61
CA LEU A 76 -4.58 -0.80 -7.02
C LEU A 76 -3.23 -0.19 -7.43
N MET A 77 -2.88 -0.36 -8.72
CA MET A 77 -1.60 0.09 -9.29
C MET A 77 -1.75 1.48 -9.96
N ASN A 78 -1.75 2.53 -9.14
CA ASN A 78 -2.15 3.90 -9.52
C ASN A 78 -3.60 3.97 -10.03
N GLU A 79 -4.50 3.38 -9.25
CA GLU A 79 -5.92 3.20 -9.55
C GLU A 79 -6.77 3.42 -8.30
N HIS A 80 -8.07 3.43 -8.47
CA HIS A 80 -9.01 3.47 -7.36
C HIS A 80 -10.19 2.53 -7.59
N HIS A 81 -10.85 2.19 -6.49
CA HIS A 81 -12.12 1.50 -6.47
C HIS A 81 -13.13 2.29 -5.63
N VAL A 82 -14.39 2.34 -6.05
CA VAL A 82 -15.46 2.98 -5.29
C VAL A 82 -16.33 1.91 -4.67
N VAL A 83 -16.38 1.92 -3.35
CA VAL A 83 -17.25 1.04 -2.54
C VAL A 83 -18.49 1.81 -2.17
N SER A 84 -19.67 1.23 -2.38
CA SER A 84 -20.96 1.88 -2.16
C SER A 84 -21.89 1.04 -1.30
N HIS A 85 -22.48 1.68 -0.27
CA HIS A 85 -23.52 1.12 0.56
C HIS A 85 -24.74 2.05 0.54
N GLY A 86 -25.78 1.66 -0.19
CA GLY A 86 -26.95 2.50 -0.43
C GLY A 86 -26.55 3.80 -1.15
N MET A 87 -26.81 4.94 -0.51
CA MET A 87 -26.44 6.26 -1.05
C MET A 87 -25.05 6.75 -0.62
N ALA A 88 -24.39 6.05 0.30
CA ALA A 88 -23.04 6.39 0.75
C ALA A 88 -21.98 5.70 -0.11
N SER A 89 -20.91 6.41 -0.44
CA SER A 89 -19.79 5.85 -1.19
C SER A 89 -18.47 6.40 -0.67
N ILE A 90 -17.45 5.54 -0.68
CA ILE A 90 -16.07 5.91 -0.38
C ILE A 90 -15.16 5.47 -1.52
N ALA A 91 -14.07 6.17 -1.74
CA ALA A 91 -13.05 5.75 -2.70
C ALA A 91 -11.85 5.16 -1.96
N VAL A 92 -11.47 3.94 -2.33
CA VAL A 92 -10.18 3.33 -1.97
C VAL A 92 -9.22 3.60 -3.12
N ILE A 93 -8.17 4.34 -2.87
CA ILE A 93 -7.16 4.76 -3.84
C ILE A 93 -5.88 4.00 -3.54
N GLY A 94 -5.23 3.44 -4.52
CA GLY A 94 -3.90 2.86 -4.36
C GLY A 94 -2.90 3.49 -5.31
N VAL A 95 -1.70 3.72 -4.81
CA VAL A 95 -0.56 4.11 -5.63
C VAL A 95 0.53 3.05 -5.57
N GLU A 96 1.25 2.89 -6.68
CA GLU A 96 2.48 2.12 -6.69
C GLU A 96 3.53 2.76 -5.77
N ASN A 97 4.61 2.02 -5.46
CA ASN A 97 5.59 2.48 -4.47
C ASN A 97 6.15 3.89 -4.76
N PRO A 98 5.96 4.85 -3.85
CA PRO A 98 6.42 6.23 -4.00
C PRO A 98 7.89 6.40 -3.59
N GLY A 99 8.78 5.60 -4.16
CA GLY A 99 10.21 5.59 -3.86
C GLY A 99 10.83 6.99 -3.85
N GLN A 100 11.89 7.13 -3.04
CA GLN A 100 12.73 8.33 -3.03
C GLN A 100 14.13 7.99 -3.58
N PRO A 101 14.85 8.95 -4.18
CA PRO A 101 16.20 8.70 -4.66
C PRO A 101 17.08 8.02 -3.58
N PRO A 102 17.84 6.98 -3.94
CA PRO A 102 18.10 6.47 -5.29
C PRO A 102 17.01 5.50 -5.84
N PHE A 103 15.94 5.24 -5.10
CA PHE A 103 14.88 4.31 -5.49
C PHE A 103 13.90 4.93 -6.48
N THR A 104 13.35 4.09 -7.36
CA THR A 104 12.41 4.54 -8.39
C THR A 104 11.07 4.93 -7.78
N ASN A 105 10.62 6.16 -8.03
CA ASN A 105 9.25 6.56 -7.77
C ASN A 105 8.34 6.01 -8.89
N ARG A 106 7.37 5.18 -8.54
CA ARG A 106 6.38 4.59 -9.45
C ARG A 106 4.98 5.14 -9.20
N SER A 107 4.79 5.92 -8.13
CA SER A 107 3.49 6.47 -7.77
C SER A 107 3.00 7.51 -8.78
N ASN A 108 1.70 7.50 -9.02
CA ASN A 108 1.02 8.51 -9.82
C ASN A 108 -0.35 8.82 -9.20
N LEU A 109 -0.34 9.67 -8.17
CA LEU A 109 -1.55 10.04 -7.44
C LEU A 109 -2.58 10.72 -8.35
N LYS A 110 -2.12 11.52 -9.31
CA LYS A 110 -3.01 12.19 -10.28
C LYS A 110 -3.76 11.17 -11.15
N LYS A 111 -3.08 10.12 -11.62
CA LYS A 111 -3.71 9.02 -12.36
C LYS A 111 -4.70 8.28 -11.47
N ALA A 112 -4.28 7.90 -10.25
CA ALA A 112 -5.10 7.16 -9.30
C ALA A 112 -6.40 7.87 -8.92
N MET A 113 -6.41 9.19 -8.87
CA MET A 113 -7.57 10.01 -8.51
C MET A 113 -8.42 10.44 -9.70
N LYS A 114 -8.03 10.11 -10.94
CA LYS A 114 -8.70 10.62 -12.14
C LYS A 114 -10.16 10.19 -12.20
N GLY A 115 -11.07 11.14 -12.26
CA GLY A 115 -12.52 10.88 -12.39
C GLY A 115 -13.26 10.74 -11.05
N LEU A 116 -12.57 10.75 -9.92
CA LEU A 116 -13.22 10.72 -8.61
C LEU A 116 -13.95 12.03 -8.32
N ASN A 117 -15.13 11.91 -7.71
CA ASN A 117 -15.83 13.05 -7.14
C ASN A 117 -14.95 13.71 -6.05
N PRO A 118 -14.67 15.02 -6.14
CA PRO A 118 -13.81 15.71 -5.18
C PRO A 118 -14.35 15.68 -3.74
N ASP A 119 -15.66 15.55 -3.54
CA ASP A 119 -16.30 15.59 -2.22
C ASP A 119 -16.53 14.20 -1.60
N MET A 120 -16.24 13.12 -2.36
CA MET A 120 -16.26 11.76 -1.84
C MET A 120 -15.19 11.57 -0.76
N PHE A 121 -15.50 10.80 0.29
CA PHE A 121 -14.50 10.37 1.28
C PHE A 121 -13.47 9.46 0.61
N LYS A 122 -12.18 9.71 0.85
CA LYS A 122 -11.07 9.01 0.19
C LYS A 122 -10.13 8.40 1.20
N ILE A 123 -9.86 7.11 1.01
CA ILE A 123 -8.80 6.36 1.70
C ILE A 123 -7.70 6.10 0.69
N LEU A 124 -6.48 6.53 0.98
CA LEU A 124 -5.31 6.28 0.15
C LEU A 124 -4.43 5.20 0.78
N LEU A 125 -4.11 4.18 0.00
CA LEU A 125 -3.05 3.23 0.30
C LEU A 125 -1.77 3.70 -0.37
N SER A 126 -0.72 3.91 0.42
CA SER A 126 0.59 4.38 -0.06
C SER A 126 1.68 3.80 0.82
N HIS A 127 2.52 2.94 0.28
CA HIS A 127 3.47 2.16 1.07
C HIS A 127 4.41 3.02 1.93
N ASP A 128 5.10 4.01 1.33
CA ASP A 128 6.05 4.88 2.02
C ASP A 128 5.34 6.11 2.64
N PRO A 129 5.39 6.30 3.96
CA PRO A 129 4.74 7.44 4.64
C PRO A 129 5.27 8.81 4.22
N HIS A 130 6.50 8.92 3.68
CA HIS A 130 7.02 10.19 3.16
C HIS A 130 6.14 10.76 2.02
N HIS A 131 5.43 9.91 1.29
CA HIS A 131 4.51 10.33 0.24
C HIS A 131 3.42 11.27 0.76
N TRP A 132 2.95 11.03 1.99
CA TRP A 132 1.88 11.83 2.60
C TRP A 132 2.22 13.31 2.64
N ARG A 133 3.39 13.68 3.21
CA ARG A 133 3.79 15.10 3.26
C ARG A 133 4.19 15.65 1.91
N ARG A 134 4.79 14.82 1.07
CA ARG A 134 5.33 15.25 -0.23
C ARG A 134 4.23 15.58 -1.23
N GLU A 135 3.18 14.76 -1.29
CA GLU A 135 2.19 14.84 -2.37
C GLU A 135 0.72 14.81 -1.90
N VAL A 136 0.41 14.28 -0.71
CA VAL A 136 -0.97 14.02 -0.28
C VAL A 136 -1.54 15.16 0.57
N VAL A 137 -0.73 15.75 1.45
CA VAL A 137 -1.17 16.90 2.27
C VAL A 137 -1.62 18.04 1.36
N GLY A 138 -2.82 18.58 1.65
CA GLY A 138 -3.46 19.60 0.83
C GLY A 138 -4.32 19.06 -0.32
N LYS A 139 -4.33 17.74 -0.55
CA LYS A 139 -5.34 17.09 -1.41
C LYS A 139 -6.58 16.75 -0.58
N LYS A 140 -7.73 16.58 -1.21
CA LYS A 140 -8.96 16.15 -0.54
C LYS A 140 -8.94 14.62 -0.32
N ILE A 141 -8.00 14.12 0.50
CA ILE A 141 -7.87 12.72 0.92
C ILE A 141 -7.89 12.71 2.45
N GLN A 142 -8.87 12.06 3.04
CA GLN A 142 -9.13 12.13 4.48
C GLN A 142 -8.24 11.17 5.28
N LEU A 143 -8.04 9.96 4.76
CA LEU A 143 -7.22 8.94 5.42
C LEU A 143 -6.15 8.40 4.47
N THR A 144 -4.92 8.32 4.94
CA THR A 144 -3.82 7.62 4.27
C THR A 144 -3.34 6.50 5.16
N LEU A 145 -3.17 5.30 4.59
CA LEU A 145 -2.60 4.14 5.27
C LEU A 145 -1.24 3.85 4.65
N ALA A 146 -0.23 3.68 5.51
CA ALA A 146 1.14 3.40 5.09
C ALA A 146 1.78 2.26 5.89
N GLY A 147 2.82 1.65 5.31
CA GLY A 147 3.65 0.61 5.91
C GLY A 147 5.11 1.02 5.97
N HIS A 148 5.99 0.21 5.39
CA HIS A 148 7.41 0.46 5.07
C HIS A 148 8.36 0.60 6.26
N THR A 149 8.02 1.36 7.28
CA THR A 149 8.94 1.75 8.36
C THR A 149 9.25 0.63 9.35
N HIS A 150 8.41 -0.42 9.39
CA HIS A 150 8.44 -1.51 10.38
C HIS A 150 8.50 -1.00 11.83
N ALA A 151 8.06 0.23 12.08
CA ALA A 151 8.25 0.96 13.35
C ALA A 151 9.71 0.93 13.84
N GLY A 152 10.69 0.78 12.91
CA GLY A 152 12.12 0.71 13.15
C GLY A 152 12.62 -0.64 13.64
N GLN A 153 11.78 -1.68 13.71
CA GLN A 153 12.09 -3.05 14.19
C GLN A 153 12.71 -3.14 15.59
N LEU A 154 13.39 -2.11 16.04
CA LEU A 154 13.99 -1.99 17.37
C LEU A 154 13.37 -0.81 18.12
N LYS A 155 12.86 -1.09 19.31
CA LYS A 155 12.29 -0.07 20.20
C LYS A 155 12.81 -0.25 21.62
N ILE A 156 13.39 0.81 22.21
CA ILE A 156 13.85 0.85 23.59
C ILE A 156 13.06 1.96 24.31
N GLY A 157 12.07 1.57 25.10
CA GLY A 157 11.12 2.51 25.70
C GLY A 157 10.33 3.26 24.61
N LYS A 158 10.49 4.58 24.54
CA LYS A 158 9.87 5.46 23.53
C LYS A 158 10.79 5.78 22.34
N TRP A 159 12.02 5.23 22.32
CA TRP A 159 13.00 5.52 21.28
C TRP A 159 13.06 4.39 20.25
N THR A 160 13.20 4.77 18.96
CA THR A 160 13.42 3.88 17.83
C THR A 160 14.28 4.59 16.78
N PRO A 161 15.19 3.87 16.07
CA PRO A 161 15.96 4.44 14.97
C PRO A 161 15.09 5.01 13.83
N ALA A 162 13.88 4.47 13.62
CA ALA A 162 12.96 4.95 12.60
C ALA A 162 12.65 6.45 12.73
N ARG A 163 12.66 7.01 13.95
CA ARG A 163 12.44 8.45 14.18
C ARG A 163 13.50 9.35 13.55
N MET A 164 14.69 8.81 13.25
CA MET A 164 15.77 9.57 12.59
C MET A 164 15.53 9.62 11.07
N ALA A 165 14.96 8.56 10.50
CA ALA A 165 14.71 8.45 9.05
C ALA A 165 13.32 8.94 8.65
N PHE A 166 12.31 8.72 9.50
CA PHE A 166 10.91 8.99 9.20
C PHE A 166 10.29 9.92 10.25
N LYS A 167 9.71 11.01 9.80
CA LYS A 167 8.90 11.88 10.64
C LYS A 167 7.63 11.15 11.12
N GLU A 168 7.02 10.43 10.21
CA GLU A 168 5.86 9.57 10.40
C GLU A 168 6.31 8.10 10.41
N TRP A 169 6.82 7.62 11.53
CA TRP A 169 7.42 6.29 11.66
C TRP A 169 6.48 5.22 12.21
N GLY A 170 5.33 5.61 12.76
CA GLY A 170 4.34 4.67 13.28
C GLY A 170 3.26 5.37 14.11
N GLY A 171 2.04 4.84 14.06
CA GLY A 171 0.85 5.39 14.70
C GLY A 171 0.16 6.46 13.86
N ALA A 172 -0.76 7.19 14.48
CA ALA A 172 -1.59 8.17 13.80
C ALA A 172 -0.98 9.58 13.82
N TYR A 173 -0.99 10.23 12.65
CA TYR A 173 -0.57 11.62 12.46
C TYR A 173 -1.70 12.42 11.83
N ARG A 174 -1.85 13.70 12.20
CA ARG A 174 -2.91 14.55 11.70
C ARG A 174 -2.40 15.91 11.25
N ILE A 175 -2.89 16.37 10.10
CA ILE A 175 -2.72 17.75 9.59
C ILE A 175 -4.09 18.23 9.10
N GLY A 176 -4.68 19.20 9.80
CA GLY A 176 -6.06 19.63 9.54
C GLY A 176 -7.04 18.48 9.66
N GLU A 177 -7.79 18.20 8.60
CA GLU A 177 -8.75 17.09 8.51
C GLU A 177 -8.16 15.81 7.93
N GLN A 178 -6.89 15.83 7.53
CA GLN A 178 -6.21 14.69 6.93
C GLN A 178 -5.47 13.87 7.99
N MET A 179 -5.57 12.56 7.89
CA MET A 179 -4.91 11.61 8.79
C MET A 179 -4.01 10.66 7.99
N LEU A 180 -2.85 10.35 8.55
CA LEU A 180 -1.98 9.22 8.18
C LEU A 180 -1.95 8.22 9.33
N TYR A 181 -2.01 6.93 9.00
CA TYR A 181 -1.81 5.83 9.94
C TYR A 181 -0.81 4.84 9.37
#